data_1c36b622e97faabb6484e5fe55814bfd
#
_entry.id   1c36b622e97faabb6484e5fe55814bfd
#
_cell.length_a   1.000
_cell.length_b   1.000
_cell.length_c   1.000
_cell.angle_alpha   90.00
_cell.angle_beta   90.00
_cell.angle_gamma   90.00
#
_symmetry.space_group_name_H-M   'P 1'
#
loop_
_entity.id
_entity.type
_entity.pdbx_description
1 polymer ?
#
loop_
_entity_poly.entity_id
_entity_poly.type
_entity_poly.pdbx_seq_one_letter_code
_entity_poly.pdbx_strand_id
1 'polypeptide(L)'
;MRTVAVTGASGLIGTALTAALEKRGDRVVPIGRHPPDGGVAWDLAARRIDGAALEGVDAVVHLAGERIDGRWTATKKRRILDSRVEGTELLAGALVGLGRPPGVVVSASAIGFYGDRGDEELAEDSLPGTGFMAEVCQRWEAAAAPIASPDTRLVLARTGIVCTPDGGALGRMLALTRLGLGGRLGNGRQWWSWITLEDEVRALLHLLDTPVAGPVNLVAPGTCRNAEFVRALARALRRPAVLPAPALALRAVLGEMANGLLLASARVRPAGLEDSGFEFRSPDLASTITELLSPGRPRS
;
A
#
# COMPACT_ATOMS: atom_id res chain seq x y z
N MET A 1 -3.51 -18.73 18.15
CA MET A 1 -2.72 -17.53 18.49
C MET A 1 -1.40 -17.64 17.73
N ARG A 2 -1.14 -16.75 16.79
CA ARG A 2 0.14 -16.64 16.06
C ARG A 2 0.94 -15.45 16.58
N THR A 3 2.24 -15.48 16.40
CA THR A 3 3.11 -14.32 16.61
C THR A 3 3.43 -13.71 15.25
N VAL A 4 2.98 -12.48 15.02
CA VAL A 4 3.15 -11.76 13.74
C VAL A 4 4.05 -10.54 13.96
N ALA A 5 5.20 -10.51 13.30
CA ALA A 5 6.08 -9.36 13.33
C ALA A 5 5.66 -8.35 12.24
N VAL A 6 5.58 -7.06 12.61
CA VAL A 6 5.08 -6.02 11.70
C VAL A 6 6.06 -4.85 11.65
N THR A 7 6.63 -4.57 10.48
CA THR A 7 7.34 -3.31 10.25
C THR A 7 6.37 -2.23 9.80
N GLY A 8 6.65 -0.98 10.14
CA GLY A 8 5.73 0.12 9.79
C GLY A 8 4.41 0.07 10.56
N ALA A 9 4.35 -0.59 11.73
CA ALA A 9 3.18 -0.74 12.59
C ALA A 9 2.51 0.59 12.99
N SER A 10 3.25 1.70 13.01
CA SER A 10 2.72 3.05 13.30
C SER A 10 2.19 3.79 12.07
N GLY A 11 2.27 3.21 10.88
CA GLY A 11 1.72 3.78 9.64
C GLY A 11 0.21 3.58 9.52
N LEU A 12 -0.39 4.17 8.47
CA LEU A 12 -1.84 4.10 8.21
C LEU A 12 -2.35 2.64 8.16
N ILE A 13 -1.73 1.81 7.32
CA ILE A 13 -2.10 0.40 7.18
C ILE A 13 -1.63 -0.40 8.41
N GLY A 14 -0.40 -0.15 8.89
CA GLY A 14 0.19 -0.88 10.00
C GLY A 14 -0.60 -0.76 11.30
N THR A 15 -1.10 0.43 11.64
CA THR A 15 -1.94 0.65 12.83
C THR A 15 -3.24 -0.14 12.73
N ALA A 16 -3.92 -0.07 11.59
CA ALA A 16 -5.17 -0.81 11.38
C ALA A 16 -4.95 -2.33 11.36
N LEU A 17 -3.86 -2.79 10.75
CA LEU A 17 -3.49 -4.20 10.73
C LEU A 17 -3.15 -4.72 12.14
N THR A 18 -2.37 -3.97 12.92
CA THR A 18 -2.03 -4.32 14.30
C THR A 18 -3.28 -4.51 15.14
N ALA A 19 -4.20 -3.54 15.11
CA ALA A 19 -5.48 -3.64 15.81
C ALA A 19 -6.33 -4.85 15.37
N ALA A 20 -6.31 -5.18 14.07
CA ALA A 20 -7.04 -6.33 13.54
C ALA A 20 -6.41 -7.67 13.96
N LEU A 21 -5.08 -7.77 13.99
CA LEU A 21 -4.35 -8.95 14.48
C LEU A 21 -4.61 -9.18 15.97
N GLU A 22 -4.51 -8.15 16.79
CA GLU A 22 -4.79 -8.21 18.22
C GLU A 22 -6.24 -8.60 18.49
N LYS A 23 -7.20 -8.03 17.76
CA LYS A 23 -8.63 -8.41 17.84
C LYS A 23 -8.86 -9.88 17.47
N ARG A 24 -8.05 -10.43 16.55
CA ARG A 24 -8.07 -11.85 16.18
C ARG A 24 -7.44 -12.75 17.25
N GLY A 25 -6.78 -12.19 18.24
CA GLY A 25 -6.07 -12.91 19.32
C GLY A 25 -4.62 -13.27 18.96
N ASP A 26 -4.04 -12.65 17.93
CA ASP A 26 -2.64 -12.83 17.58
C ASP A 26 -1.74 -11.89 18.39
N ARG A 27 -0.54 -12.34 18.68
CA ARG A 27 0.51 -11.51 19.28
C ARG A 27 1.22 -10.72 18.19
N VAL A 28 1.25 -9.40 18.33
CA VAL A 28 1.99 -8.53 17.42
C VAL A 28 3.36 -8.17 18.00
N VAL A 29 4.41 -8.30 17.18
CA VAL A 29 5.78 -7.87 17.48
C VAL A 29 6.12 -6.71 16.54
N PRO A 30 6.03 -5.46 16.99
CA PRO A 30 6.36 -4.31 16.16
C PRO A 30 7.87 -4.23 15.91
N ILE A 31 8.27 -4.00 14.64
CA ILE A 31 9.65 -3.78 14.25
C ILE A 31 9.79 -2.32 13.84
N GLY A 32 10.70 -1.59 14.48
CA GLY A 32 10.88 -0.17 14.19
C GLY A 32 12.08 0.46 14.88
N ARG A 33 12.30 1.75 14.64
CA ARG A 33 13.44 2.51 15.20
C ARG A 33 13.36 2.64 16.73
N HIS A 34 12.16 2.81 17.25
CA HIS A 34 11.85 2.95 18.67
C HIS A 34 10.62 2.08 18.96
N PRO A 35 10.77 0.76 18.96
CA PRO A 35 9.65 -0.13 19.21
C PRO A 35 9.23 -0.03 20.69
N PRO A 36 7.97 -0.29 21.03
CA PRO A 36 7.54 -0.47 22.40
C PRO A 36 8.17 -1.73 23.00
N ASP A 37 8.00 -1.94 24.30
CA ASP A 37 8.50 -3.13 25.01
C ASP A 37 8.02 -4.41 24.32
N GLY A 38 8.95 -5.33 24.10
CA GLY A 38 8.72 -6.58 23.38
C GLY A 38 8.75 -6.45 21.84
N GLY A 39 9.02 -5.28 21.30
CA GLY A 39 9.28 -5.07 19.88
C GLY A 39 10.75 -5.25 19.50
N VAL A 40 11.01 -5.23 18.21
CA VAL A 40 12.35 -5.45 17.62
C VAL A 40 12.94 -4.13 17.12
N ALA A 41 14.11 -3.79 17.61
CA ALA A 41 14.82 -2.61 17.17
C ALA A 41 15.36 -2.78 15.73
N TRP A 42 15.11 -1.77 14.89
CA TRP A 42 15.54 -1.72 13.50
C TRP A 42 16.11 -0.35 13.14
N ASP A 43 17.41 -0.30 12.90
CA ASP A 43 18.13 0.91 12.52
C ASP A 43 18.73 0.75 11.12
N LEU A 44 18.08 1.39 10.13
CA LEU A 44 18.55 1.36 8.75
C LEU A 44 19.89 2.08 8.56
N ALA A 45 20.10 3.19 9.29
CA ALA A 45 21.34 3.97 9.14
C ALA A 45 22.55 3.20 9.65
N ALA A 46 22.38 2.44 10.75
CA ALA A 46 23.41 1.55 11.29
C ALA A 46 23.39 0.16 10.63
N ARG A 47 22.46 -0.13 9.71
CA ARG A 47 22.21 -1.45 9.09
C ARG A 47 22.08 -2.56 10.14
N ARG A 48 21.31 -2.31 11.18
CA ARG A 48 21.14 -3.23 12.32
C ARG A 48 19.68 -3.57 12.54
N ILE A 49 19.44 -4.87 12.75
CA ILE A 49 18.16 -5.43 13.21
C ILE A 49 18.51 -6.55 14.20
N ASP A 50 17.74 -6.65 15.28
CA ASP A 50 17.85 -7.77 16.20
C ASP A 50 17.17 -9.01 15.59
N GLY A 51 17.89 -9.73 14.74
CA GLY A 51 17.38 -10.94 14.08
C GLY A 51 17.02 -12.04 15.08
N ALA A 52 17.75 -12.17 16.19
CA ALA A 52 17.47 -13.19 17.20
C ALA A 52 16.08 -13.03 17.84
N ALA A 53 15.59 -11.79 17.96
CA ALA A 53 14.25 -11.51 18.46
C ALA A 53 13.13 -11.90 17.47
N LEU A 54 13.48 -12.27 16.22
CA LEU A 54 12.54 -12.79 15.21
C LEU A 54 12.50 -14.32 15.16
N GLU A 55 13.30 -15.00 15.97
CA GLU A 55 13.33 -16.46 16.01
C GLU A 55 11.97 -17.03 16.43
N GLY A 56 11.39 -17.86 15.57
CA GLY A 56 10.11 -18.54 15.83
C GLY A 56 8.88 -17.64 15.74
N VAL A 57 8.95 -16.45 15.12
CA VAL A 57 7.73 -15.73 14.70
C VAL A 57 7.04 -16.52 13.58
N ASP A 58 5.71 -16.61 13.62
CA ASP A 58 4.93 -17.39 12.65
C ASP A 58 4.81 -16.69 11.30
N ALA A 59 4.78 -15.35 11.30
CA ALA A 59 4.60 -14.54 10.11
C ALA A 59 5.25 -13.16 10.24
N VAL A 60 5.57 -12.55 9.10
CA VAL A 60 6.05 -11.16 9.03
C VAL A 60 5.21 -10.38 8.02
N VAL A 61 4.80 -9.16 8.39
CA VAL A 61 4.22 -8.18 7.46
C VAL A 61 5.14 -6.96 7.37
N HIS A 62 5.74 -6.76 6.22
CA HIS A 62 6.72 -5.70 5.97
C HIS A 62 6.08 -4.52 5.26
N LEU A 63 5.69 -3.47 6.02
CA LEU A 63 5.01 -2.26 5.52
C LEU A 63 5.88 -0.99 5.63
N ALA A 64 7.10 -1.09 6.15
CA ALA A 64 7.94 0.07 6.38
C ALA A 64 8.44 0.68 5.07
N GLY A 65 8.42 2.00 5.01
CA GLY A 65 8.95 2.76 3.88
C GLY A 65 8.79 4.26 4.08
N GLU A 66 9.67 5.03 3.49
CA GLU A 66 9.58 6.50 3.45
C GLU A 66 8.29 6.93 2.75
N ARG A 67 7.62 7.95 3.27
CA ARG A 67 6.42 8.53 2.65
C ARG A 67 6.73 9.04 1.25
N ILE A 68 5.86 8.71 0.29
CA ILE A 68 6.04 9.06 -1.12
C ILE A 68 5.44 10.42 -1.49
N ASP A 69 4.69 11.03 -0.58
CA ASP A 69 4.05 12.31 -0.79
C ASP A 69 5.03 13.50 -0.77
N GLY A 70 4.62 14.60 -1.42
CA GLY A 70 5.41 15.80 -1.58
C GLY A 70 6.28 15.79 -2.84
N ARG A 71 6.97 16.92 -3.10
CA ARG A 71 7.81 17.08 -4.28
C ARG A 71 9.00 16.10 -4.27
N TRP A 72 9.19 15.39 -5.38
CA TRP A 72 10.29 14.45 -5.54
C TRP A 72 11.57 15.15 -5.98
N THR A 73 12.35 15.60 -5.00
CA THR A 73 13.74 16.02 -5.21
C THR A 73 14.64 14.78 -5.30
N ALA A 74 15.87 14.94 -5.78
CA ALA A 74 16.86 13.86 -5.83
C ALA A 74 17.04 13.20 -4.45
N THR A 75 17.11 13.99 -3.37
CA THR A 75 17.21 13.50 -1.99
C THR A 75 15.96 12.73 -1.56
N LYS A 76 14.75 13.23 -1.90
CA LYS A 76 13.50 12.53 -1.57
C LYS A 76 13.38 11.20 -2.32
N LYS A 77 13.71 11.19 -3.61
CA LYS A 77 13.72 9.97 -4.43
C LYS A 77 14.67 8.92 -3.87
N ARG A 78 15.88 9.34 -3.48
CA ARG A 78 16.84 8.45 -2.83
C ARG A 78 16.26 7.86 -1.54
N ARG A 79 15.73 8.66 -0.62
CA ARG A 79 15.12 8.17 0.61
C ARG A 79 13.97 7.21 0.37
N ILE A 80 13.12 7.47 -0.65
CA ILE A 80 12.04 6.57 -1.04
C ILE A 80 12.58 5.22 -1.47
N LEU A 81 13.62 5.20 -2.29
CA LEU A 81 14.26 4.00 -2.80
C LEU A 81 14.99 3.24 -1.68
N ASP A 82 15.91 3.92 -0.99
CA ASP A 82 16.80 3.32 0.00
C ASP A 82 15.99 2.73 1.17
N SER A 83 14.98 3.45 1.66
CA SER A 83 14.14 2.94 2.75
C SER A 83 13.43 1.63 2.42
N ARG A 84 13.13 1.38 1.15
CA ARG A 84 12.48 0.17 0.67
C ARG A 84 13.49 -0.92 0.37
N VAL A 85 14.47 -0.63 -0.45
CA VAL A 85 15.47 -1.61 -0.88
C VAL A 85 16.35 -2.05 0.29
N GLU A 86 17.08 -1.10 0.91
CA GLU A 86 17.99 -1.43 2.03
C GLU A 86 17.23 -1.95 3.25
N GLY A 87 16.03 -1.43 3.51
CA GLY A 87 15.19 -1.92 4.59
C GLY A 87 14.76 -3.37 4.38
N THR A 88 14.34 -3.70 3.16
CA THR A 88 13.93 -5.06 2.82
C THR A 88 15.13 -6.02 2.80
N GLU A 89 16.28 -5.60 2.26
CA GLU A 89 17.51 -6.39 2.30
C GLU A 89 17.95 -6.70 3.74
N LEU A 90 17.88 -5.71 4.63
CA LEU A 90 18.24 -5.90 6.04
C LEU A 90 17.30 -6.90 6.73
N LEU A 91 15.98 -6.78 6.49
CA LEU A 91 14.99 -7.72 7.00
C LEU A 91 15.21 -9.12 6.41
N ALA A 92 15.40 -9.22 5.10
CA ALA A 92 15.66 -10.49 4.41
C ALA A 92 16.90 -11.20 4.98
N GLY A 93 18.00 -10.48 5.16
CA GLY A 93 19.22 -11.02 5.77
C GLY A 93 19.01 -11.56 7.19
N ALA A 94 18.17 -10.88 7.99
CA ALA A 94 17.82 -11.34 9.32
C ALA A 94 16.95 -12.61 9.30
N LEU A 95 16.00 -12.71 8.38
CA LEU A 95 15.06 -13.85 8.30
C LEU A 95 15.73 -15.11 7.74
N VAL A 96 16.59 -14.96 6.73
CA VAL A 96 17.31 -16.10 6.11
C VAL A 96 18.23 -16.82 7.10
N GLY A 97 18.73 -16.12 8.13
CA GLY A 97 19.63 -16.69 9.13
C GLY A 97 18.94 -17.39 10.31
N LEU A 98 17.60 -17.44 10.34
CA LEU A 98 16.85 -18.02 11.48
C LEU A 98 16.84 -19.55 11.44
N GLY A 99 16.92 -20.17 12.61
CA GLY A 99 16.76 -21.62 12.77
C GLY A 99 15.31 -22.06 12.59
N ARG A 100 14.35 -21.19 12.90
CA ARG A 100 12.90 -21.36 12.67
C ARG A 100 12.36 -20.12 12.00
N PRO A 101 12.47 -20.02 10.65
CA PRO A 101 11.98 -18.88 9.90
C PRO A 101 10.44 -18.79 9.91
N PRO A 102 9.85 -17.62 9.64
CA PRO A 102 8.40 -17.47 9.52
C PRO A 102 7.87 -18.29 8.34
N GLY A 103 6.71 -18.93 8.51
CA GLY A 103 6.05 -19.69 7.43
C GLY A 103 5.54 -18.79 6.29
N VAL A 104 5.33 -17.50 6.55
CA VAL A 104 4.90 -16.52 5.54
C VAL A 104 5.47 -15.14 5.82
N VAL A 105 5.91 -14.48 4.74
CA VAL A 105 6.25 -13.06 4.73
C VAL A 105 5.41 -12.35 3.67
N VAL A 106 4.63 -11.36 4.10
CA VAL A 106 3.92 -10.44 3.21
C VAL A 106 4.73 -9.15 3.14
N SER A 107 5.43 -8.94 2.03
CA SER A 107 6.20 -7.72 1.79
C SER A 107 5.37 -6.74 0.97
N ALA A 108 5.23 -5.51 1.45
CA ALA A 108 4.58 -4.47 0.69
C ALA A 108 5.30 -4.22 -0.64
N SER A 109 4.50 -3.92 -1.64
CA SER A 109 4.86 -3.35 -2.94
C SER A 109 3.76 -2.33 -3.30
N ALA A 110 3.67 -1.91 -4.55
CA ALA A 110 2.60 -1.03 -4.99
C ALA A 110 2.28 -1.25 -6.48
N ILE A 111 1.07 -0.87 -6.88
CA ILE A 111 0.67 -0.84 -8.31
C ILE A 111 1.53 0.11 -9.15
N GLY A 112 2.34 0.95 -8.51
CA GLY A 112 3.40 1.72 -9.14
C GLY A 112 4.38 0.87 -9.96
N PHE A 113 4.46 -0.45 -9.69
CA PHE A 113 5.18 -1.45 -10.48
C PHE A 113 4.82 -1.39 -11.96
N TYR A 114 3.55 -1.17 -12.27
CA TYR A 114 3.06 -1.14 -13.64
C TYR A 114 3.31 0.18 -14.38
N GLY A 115 3.61 1.29 -13.66
CA GLY A 115 3.80 2.60 -14.27
C GLY A 115 2.53 3.17 -14.92
N ASP A 116 2.72 3.98 -15.97
CA ASP A 116 1.62 4.53 -16.79
C ASP A 116 1.37 3.62 -18.00
N ARG A 117 0.26 2.91 -18.01
CA ARG A 117 -0.11 1.93 -19.06
C ARG A 117 -1.39 2.32 -19.81
N GLY A 118 -1.85 3.57 -19.67
CA GLY A 118 -3.05 4.05 -20.37
C GLY A 118 -4.30 3.27 -20.01
N ASP A 119 -4.89 2.60 -20.99
CA ASP A 119 -6.15 1.83 -20.84
C ASP A 119 -5.94 0.31 -20.71
N GLU A 120 -4.69 -0.13 -20.76
CA GLU A 120 -4.34 -1.54 -20.64
C GLU A 120 -4.82 -2.11 -19.29
N GLU A 121 -5.47 -3.27 -19.34
CA GLU A 121 -5.85 -4.01 -18.15
C GLU A 121 -4.65 -4.82 -17.64
N LEU A 122 -4.34 -4.68 -16.35
CA LEU A 122 -3.12 -5.18 -15.74
C LEU A 122 -3.46 -6.20 -14.65
N ALA A 123 -2.82 -7.36 -14.70
CA ALA A 123 -2.87 -8.40 -13.70
C ALA A 123 -1.46 -8.64 -13.12
N GLU A 124 -1.35 -9.57 -12.21
CA GLU A 124 -0.10 -9.86 -11.48
C GLU A 124 1.04 -10.34 -12.39
N ASP A 125 0.72 -10.98 -13.50
CA ASP A 125 1.66 -11.47 -14.53
C ASP A 125 2.06 -10.40 -15.55
N SER A 126 1.42 -9.22 -15.52
CA SER A 126 1.75 -8.12 -16.42
C SER A 126 3.18 -7.61 -16.18
N LEU A 127 3.87 -7.31 -17.28
CA LEU A 127 5.25 -6.81 -17.23
C LEU A 127 5.34 -5.48 -16.47
N PRO A 128 6.49 -5.20 -15.84
CA PRO A 128 6.72 -3.92 -15.19
C PRO A 128 6.67 -2.76 -16.19
N GLY A 129 6.21 -1.63 -15.71
CA GLY A 129 6.23 -0.39 -16.47
C GLY A 129 7.56 0.35 -16.38
N THR A 130 7.51 1.63 -16.71
CA THR A 130 8.65 2.53 -16.67
C THR A 130 8.44 3.70 -15.73
N GLY A 131 9.51 4.41 -15.41
CA GLY A 131 9.50 5.57 -14.52
C GLY A 131 9.91 5.23 -13.08
N PHE A 132 10.09 6.30 -12.29
CA PHE A 132 10.69 6.17 -10.96
C PHE A 132 9.95 5.19 -10.04
N MET A 133 8.61 5.21 -9.99
CA MET A 133 7.88 4.28 -9.12
C MET A 133 7.96 2.83 -9.59
N ALA A 134 7.98 2.60 -10.90
CA ALA A 134 8.16 1.26 -11.43
C ALA A 134 9.55 0.71 -11.09
N GLU A 135 10.59 1.52 -11.22
CA GLU A 135 11.95 1.17 -10.78
C GLU A 135 12.00 0.86 -9.28
N VAL A 136 11.39 1.72 -8.45
CA VAL A 136 11.34 1.52 -6.99
C VAL A 136 10.68 0.18 -6.66
N CYS A 137 9.50 -0.11 -7.25
CA CYS A 137 8.78 -1.35 -6.96
C CYS A 137 9.55 -2.59 -7.42
N GLN A 138 10.15 -2.57 -8.62
CA GLN A 138 10.97 -3.69 -9.12
C GLN A 138 12.15 -3.98 -8.19
N ARG A 139 12.89 -2.96 -7.79
CA ARG A 139 14.03 -3.12 -6.87
C ARG A 139 13.58 -3.54 -5.47
N TRP A 140 12.44 -3.06 -5.03
CA TRP A 140 11.85 -3.45 -3.74
C TRP A 140 11.45 -4.92 -3.73
N GLU A 141 10.75 -5.39 -4.76
CA GLU A 141 10.38 -6.80 -4.91
C GLU A 141 11.62 -7.70 -5.06
N ALA A 142 12.63 -7.26 -5.81
CA ALA A 142 13.89 -7.98 -5.94
C ALA A 142 14.64 -8.11 -4.60
N ALA A 143 14.62 -7.07 -3.75
CA ALA A 143 15.23 -7.10 -2.42
C ALA A 143 14.52 -8.09 -1.47
N ALA A 144 13.22 -8.34 -1.67
CA ALA A 144 12.46 -9.33 -0.90
C ALA A 144 12.66 -10.78 -1.39
N ALA A 145 13.03 -10.97 -2.65
CA ALA A 145 13.11 -12.30 -3.26
C ALA A 145 13.93 -13.35 -2.47
N PRO A 146 15.06 -13.00 -1.82
CA PRO A 146 15.84 -13.97 -1.03
C PRO A 146 15.08 -14.56 0.18
N ILE A 147 13.97 -13.96 0.61
CA ILE A 147 13.15 -14.46 1.72
C ILE A 147 12.45 -15.77 1.33
N ALA A 148 12.10 -15.93 0.05
CA ALA A 148 11.39 -17.11 -0.42
C ALA A 148 12.26 -18.36 -0.28
N SER A 149 11.74 -19.37 0.42
CA SER A 149 12.39 -20.65 0.65
C SER A 149 11.34 -21.77 0.74
N PRO A 150 11.74 -23.06 0.81
CA PRO A 150 10.78 -24.13 1.06
C PRO A 150 9.96 -23.95 2.35
N ASP A 151 10.55 -23.30 3.35
CA ASP A 151 9.94 -23.08 4.67
C ASP A 151 9.23 -21.73 4.80
N THR A 152 9.49 -20.79 3.90
CA THR A 152 8.95 -19.42 3.94
C THR A 152 8.29 -19.04 2.63
N ARG A 153 6.99 -18.85 2.64
CA ARG A 153 6.21 -18.31 1.54
C ARG A 153 6.33 -16.80 1.50
N LEU A 154 6.73 -16.24 0.34
CA LEU A 154 6.78 -14.80 0.11
C LEU A 154 5.57 -14.34 -0.71
N VAL A 155 4.90 -13.30 -0.23
CA VAL A 155 3.87 -12.57 -0.96
C VAL A 155 4.33 -11.12 -1.18
N LEU A 156 4.19 -10.62 -2.40
CA LEU A 156 4.51 -9.24 -2.78
C LEU A 156 3.20 -8.47 -2.96
N ALA A 157 2.80 -7.73 -1.94
CA ALA A 157 1.51 -7.03 -1.88
C ALA A 157 1.55 -5.71 -2.67
N ARG A 158 1.13 -5.74 -3.94
CA ARG A 158 1.05 -4.55 -4.83
C ARG A 158 -0.19 -3.74 -4.50
N THR A 159 -0.09 -2.91 -3.47
CA THR A 159 -1.19 -2.10 -2.96
C THR A 159 -1.53 -0.95 -3.90
N GLY A 160 -2.84 -0.73 -4.13
CA GLY A 160 -3.39 0.40 -4.86
C GLY A 160 -3.50 1.68 -4.03
N ILE A 161 -4.41 2.56 -4.43
CA ILE A 161 -4.71 3.79 -3.69
C ILE A 161 -5.57 3.44 -2.47
N VAL A 162 -4.98 3.45 -1.28
CA VAL A 162 -5.72 3.16 -0.05
C VAL A 162 -6.65 4.32 0.31
N CYS A 163 -7.94 4.01 0.37
CA CYS A 163 -9.03 4.95 0.64
C CYS A 163 -9.48 4.85 2.10
N THR A 164 -9.26 5.92 2.86
CA THR A 164 -9.82 6.14 4.20
C THR A 164 -10.04 7.63 4.42
N PRO A 165 -11.11 8.05 5.10
CA PRO A 165 -11.33 9.45 5.43
C PRO A 165 -10.27 10.03 6.38
N ASP A 166 -9.61 9.16 7.16
CA ASP A 166 -8.68 9.56 8.22
C ASP A 166 -7.24 9.82 7.73
N GLY A 167 -6.99 9.65 6.41
CA GLY A 167 -5.65 9.88 5.88
C GLY A 167 -5.46 9.56 4.39
N GLY A 168 -4.20 9.46 3.99
CA GLY A 168 -3.82 9.11 2.62
C GLY A 168 -4.30 10.08 1.54
N ALA A 169 -4.53 9.54 0.34
CA ALA A 169 -4.99 10.33 -0.80
C ALA A 169 -6.43 10.86 -0.61
N LEU A 170 -7.34 9.99 -0.12
CA LEU A 170 -8.75 10.35 0.09
C LEU A 170 -8.89 11.47 1.13
N GLY A 171 -8.20 11.39 2.27
CA GLY A 171 -8.27 12.42 3.30
C GLY A 171 -7.89 13.82 2.79
N ARG A 172 -6.87 13.91 1.93
CA ARG A 172 -6.47 15.18 1.28
C ARG A 172 -7.53 15.68 0.29
N MET A 173 -8.08 14.79 -0.52
CA MET A 173 -9.13 15.13 -1.47
C MET A 173 -10.40 15.58 -0.74
N LEU A 174 -10.74 14.96 0.39
CA LEU A 174 -11.85 15.36 1.24
C LEU A 174 -11.71 16.79 1.73
N ALA A 175 -10.54 17.17 2.23
CA ALA A 175 -10.29 18.53 2.71
C ALA A 175 -10.53 19.57 1.62
N LEU A 176 -9.99 19.35 0.42
CA LEU A 176 -10.17 20.26 -0.73
C LEU A 176 -11.62 20.27 -1.22
N THR A 177 -12.26 19.10 -1.31
CA THR A 177 -13.65 19.02 -1.80
C THR A 177 -14.63 19.67 -0.84
N ARG A 178 -14.44 19.54 0.48
CA ARG A 178 -15.27 20.24 1.50
C ARG A 178 -15.22 21.76 1.34
N LEU A 179 -14.09 22.30 0.93
CA LEU A 179 -13.89 23.73 0.64
C LEU A 179 -14.41 24.15 -0.74
N GLY A 180 -15.01 23.24 -1.53
CA GLY A 180 -15.44 23.52 -2.90
C GLY A 180 -14.31 23.61 -3.92
N LEU A 181 -13.08 23.27 -3.54
CA LEU A 181 -11.88 23.29 -4.37
C LEU A 181 -11.61 21.93 -5.04
N GLY A 182 -12.56 20.98 -4.98
CA GLY A 182 -12.45 19.68 -5.61
C GLY A 182 -12.56 19.75 -7.12
N GLY A 183 -11.84 18.88 -7.81
CA GLY A 183 -11.91 18.75 -9.27
C GLY A 183 -11.00 17.65 -9.81
N ARG A 184 -11.24 17.30 -11.07
CA ARG A 184 -10.43 16.29 -11.76
C ARG A 184 -8.96 16.73 -11.87
N LEU A 185 -8.06 15.75 -11.79
CA LEU A 185 -6.64 15.97 -11.96
C LEU A 185 -6.27 15.75 -13.43
N GLY A 186 -5.64 16.76 -14.03
CA GLY A 186 -5.35 16.75 -15.47
C GLY A 186 -6.63 16.64 -16.31
N ASN A 187 -6.65 15.70 -17.25
CA ASN A 187 -7.83 15.39 -18.05
C ASN A 187 -8.84 14.46 -17.34
N GLY A 188 -8.47 13.87 -16.21
CA GLY A 188 -9.30 12.97 -15.43
C GLY A 188 -9.56 11.59 -16.06
N ARG A 189 -8.87 11.25 -17.16
CA ARG A 189 -9.07 9.98 -17.89
C ARG A 189 -8.19 8.85 -17.38
N GLN A 190 -7.18 9.16 -16.55
CA GLN A 190 -6.32 8.15 -15.97
C GLN A 190 -7.10 7.22 -15.04
N TRP A 191 -6.80 5.92 -15.13
CA TRP A 191 -7.36 4.90 -14.27
C TRP A 191 -6.73 4.96 -12.88
N TRP A 192 -7.59 4.87 -11.88
CA TRP A 192 -7.24 4.79 -10.48
C TRP A 192 -7.72 3.45 -9.92
N SER A 193 -6.77 2.61 -9.57
CA SER A 193 -7.04 1.35 -8.87
C SER A 193 -6.89 1.60 -7.38
N TRP A 194 -7.96 1.43 -6.66
CA TRP A 194 -8.11 1.79 -5.26
C TRP A 194 -8.53 0.58 -4.42
N ILE A 195 -8.35 0.68 -3.10
CA ILE A 195 -8.86 -0.28 -2.12
C ILE A 195 -9.22 0.50 -0.85
N THR A 196 -10.21 0.06 -0.07
CA THR A 196 -10.47 0.66 1.24
C THR A 196 -9.42 0.18 2.25
N LEU A 197 -9.15 0.98 3.29
CA LEU A 197 -8.25 0.55 4.38
C LEU A 197 -8.75 -0.75 5.03
N GLU A 198 -10.06 -0.92 5.15
CA GLU A 198 -10.67 -2.13 5.70
C GLU A 198 -10.38 -3.36 4.82
N ASP A 199 -10.61 -3.28 3.50
CA ASP A 199 -10.32 -4.40 2.61
C ASP A 199 -8.82 -4.64 2.44
N GLU A 200 -7.98 -3.60 2.52
CA GLU A 200 -6.52 -3.74 2.55
C GLU A 200 -6.08 -4.60 3.75
N VAL A 201 -6.57 -4.28 4.94
CA VAL A 201 -6.25 -5.07 6.15
C VAL A 201 -6.80 -6.48 6.06
N ARG A 202 -8.03 -6.66 5.57
CA ARG A 202 -8.62 -8.00 5.37
C ARG A 202 -7.84 -8.81 4.34
N ALA A 203 -7.38 -8.19 3.26
CA ALA A 203 -6.55 -8.84 2.25
C ALA A 203 -5.20 -9.26 2.84
N LEU A 204 -4.55 -8.41 3.63
CA LEU A 204 -3.30 -8.78 4.32
C LEU A 204 -3.52 -9.97 5.26
N LEU A 205 -4.61 -9.99 6.04
CA LEU A 205 -4.95 -11.12 6.90
C LEU A 205 -5.24 -12.40 6.08
N HIS A 206 -5.97 -12.28 4.98
CA HIS A 206 -6.24 -13.39 4.05
C HIS A 206 -4.94 -13.98 3.48
N LEU A 207 -4.01 -13.12 3.07
CA LEU A 207 -2.70 -13.55 2.57
C LEU A 207 -1.82 -14.22 3.63
N LEU A 208 -2.00 -13.91 4.90
CA LEU A 208 -1.34 -14.64 5.99
C LEU A 208 -1.90 -16.06 6.14
N ASP A 209 -3.18 -16.28 5.83
CA ASP A 209 -3.91 -17.51 6.13
C ASP A 209 -4.04 -18.47 4.93
N THR A 210 -3.80 -17.98 3.70
CA THR A 210 -3.95 -18.76 2.46
C THR A 210 -2.61 -19.15 1.85
N PRO A 211 -2.55 -20.16 0.97
CA PRO A 211 -1.29 -20.60 0.34
C PRO A 211 -0.81 -19.69 -0.81
N VAL A 212 -1.42 -18.53 -1.00
CA VAL A 212 -1.06 -17.59 -2.08
C VAL A 212 0.38 -17.11 -1.92
N ALA A 213 1.15 -17.14 -3.01
CA ALA A 213 2.55 -16.71 -3.07
C ALA A 213 2.82 -15.84 -4.30
N GLY A 214 3.94 -15.11 -4.29
CA GLY A 214 4.32 -14.20 -5.37
C GLY A 214 3.59 -12.86 -5.33
N PRO A 215 3.51 -12.13 -6.46
CA PRO A 215 2.83 -10.85 -6.53
C PRO A 215 1.32 -10.99 -6.40
N VAL A 216 0.69 -10.08 -5.66
CA VAL A 216 -0.77 -9.98 -5.47
C VAL A 216 -1.18 -8.53 -5.51
N ASN A 217 -2.15 -8.19 -6.35
CA ASN A 217 -2.71 -6.84 -6.46
C ASN A 217 -3.75 -6.60 -5.37
N LEU A 218 -3.46 -5.71 -4.44
CA LEU A 218 -4.41 -5.28 -3.40
C LEU A 218 -5.15 -4.04 -3.91
N VAL A 219 -6.17 -4.30 -4.74
CA VAL A 219 -7.07 -3.30 -5.31
C VAL A 219 -8.49 -3.82 -5.31
N ALA A 220 -9.49 -2.94 -5.22
CA ALA A 220 -10.88 -3.32 -5.41
C ALA A 220 -11.18 -3.66 -6.88
N PRO A 221 -12.12 -4.56 -7.17
CA PRO A 221 -12.49 -4.91 -8.55
C PRO A 221 -13.07 -3.73 -9.34
N GLY A 222 -13.68 -2.77 -8.65
CA GLY A 222 -14.26 -1.55 -9.23
C GLY A 222 -13.26 -0.44 -9.51
N THR A 223 -12.23 -0.69 -10.33
CA THR A 223 -11.33 0.38 -10.81
C THR A 223 -12.10 1.47 -11.55
N CYS A 224 -11.69 2.73 -11.44
CA CYS A 224 -12.42 3.86 -12.01
C CYS A 224 -11.48 4.91 -12.62
N ARG A 225 -12.04 5.80 -13.45
CA ARG A 225 -11.33 6.99 -13.89
C ARG A 225 -11.23 8.01 -12.76
N ASN A 226 -10.15 8.79 -12.72
CA ASN A 226 -10.01 9.89 -11.75
C ASN A 226 -11.23 10.82 -11.75
N ALA A 227 -11.78 11.17 -12.92
CA ALA A 227 -12.97 12.01 -13.02
C ALA A 227 -14.22 11.37 -12.38
N GLU A 228 -14.32 10.04 -12.39
CA GLU A 228 -15.43 9.30 -11.75
C GLU A 228 -15.25 9.30 -10.24
N PHE A 229 -14.03 9.05 -9.78
CA PHE A 229 -13.68 9.11 -8.36
C PHE A 229 -14.03 10.48 -7.75
N VAL A 230 -13.59 11.55 -8.42
CA VAL A 230 -13.85 12.93 -7.99
C VAL A 230 -15.36 13.25 -7.99
N ARG A 231 -16.09 12.79 -9.00
CA ARG A 231 -17.56 12.97 -9.05
C ARG A 231 -18.28 12.21 -7.94
N ALA A 232 -17.88 10.97 -7.64
CA ALA A 232 -18.45 10.19 -6.54
C ALA A 232 -18.22 10.90 -5.19
N LEU A 233 -16.99 11.39 -4.96
CA LEU A 233 -16.64 12.15 -3.77
C LEU A 233 -17.47 13.45 -3.63
N ALA A 234 -17.58 14.21 -4.71
CA ALA A 234 -18.35 15.46 -4.74
C ALA A 234 -19.86 15.23 -4.44
N ARG A 235 -20.44 14.17 -5.02
CA ARG A 235 -21.82 13.78 -4.76
C ARG A 235 -22.04 13.42 -3.29
N ALA A 236 -21.17 12.58 -2.73
CA ALA A 236 -21.28 12.16 -1.33
C ALA A 236 -21.18 13.34 -0.35
N LEU A 237 -20.33 14.32 -0.66
CA LEU A 237 -20.18 15.54 0.14
C LEU A 237 -21.20 16.63 -0.17
N ARG A 238 -22.03 16.44 -1.20
CA ARG A 238 -22.96 17.47 -1.72
C ARG A 238 -22.22 18.79 -2.02
N ARG A 239 -21.06 18.69 -2.64
CA ARG A 239 -20.20 19.84 -3.02
C ARG A 239 -19.90 19.79 -4.52
N PRO A 240 -19.74 20.96 -5.18
CA PRO A 240 -19.34 20.99 -6.56
C PRO A 240 -17.88 20.48 -6.71
N ALA A 241 -17.59 19.79 -7.83
CA ALA A 241 -16.24 19.38 -8.21
C ALA A 241 -15.89 19.96 -9.59
N VAL A 242 -15.97 21.27 -9.70
CA VAL A 242 -15.88 22.00 -10.99
C VAL A 242 -14.53 22.65 -11.26
N LEU A 243 -13.63 22.65 -10.28
CA LEU A 243 -12.31 23.27 -10.41
C LEU A 243 -11.25 22.21 -10.81
N PRO A 244 -10.98 22.01 -12.13
CA PRO A 244 -9.96 21.05 -12.52
C PRO A 244 -8.58 21.55 -12.08
N ALA A 245 -7.72 20.63 -11.64
CA ALA A 245 -6.31 20.90 -11.43
C ALA A 245 -5.54 20.56 -12.72
N PRO A 246 -5.16 21.56 -13.57
CA PRO A 246 -4.47 21.30 -14.82
C PRO A 246 -3.16 20.53 -14.61
N ALA A 247 -2.85 19.60 -15.51
CA ALA A 247 -1.63 18.78 -15.40
C ALA A 247 -0.36 19.64 -15.33
N LEU A 248 -0.32 20.77 -16.03
CA LEU A 248 0.80 21.70 -15.99
C LEU A 248 0.98 22.32 -14.59
N ALA A 249 -0.10 22.73 -13.94
CA ALA A 249 -0.06 23.27 -12.59
C ALA A 249 0.39 22.21 -11.57
N LEU A 250 -0.14 20.97 -11.68
CA LEU A 250 0.29 19.85 -10.84
C LEU A 250 1.79 19.56 -10.98
N ARG A 251 2.31 19.57 -12.23
CA ARG A 251 3.75 19.39 -12.52
C ARG A 251 4.61 20.53 -11.96
N ALA A 252 4.14 21.76 -12.07
CA ALA A 252 4.86 22.92 -11.53
C ALA A 252 5.00 22.85 -10.00
N VAL A 253 3.94 22.45 -9.28
CA VAL A 253 3.92 22.39 -7.82
C VAL A 253 4.61 21.11 -7.30
N LEU A 254 4.25 19.95 -7.84
CA LEU A 254 4.63 18.63 -7.31
C LEU A 254 5.80 17.98 -8.08
N GLY A 255 6.18 18.55 -9.23
CA GLY A 255 7.26 17.99 -10.05
C GLY A 255 6.91 16.61 -10.60
N GLU A 256 7.89 15.72 -10.61
CA GLU A 256 7.78 14.35 -11.12
C GLU A 256 6.71 13.51 -10.37
N MET A 257 6.47 13.80 -9.08
CA MET A 257 5.43 13.13 -8.30
C MET A 257 4.04 13.25 -8.93
N ALA A 258 3.74 14.37 -9.58
CA ALA A 258 2.47 14.55 -10.30
C ALA A 258 2.29 13.48 -11.38
N ASN A 259 3.33 13.22 -12.18
CA ASN A 259 3.27 12.19 -13.22
C ASN A 259 3.23 10.77 -12.66
N GLY A 260 4.06 10.48 -11.66
CA GLY A 260 4.20 9.12 -11.13
C GLY A 260 3.05 8.64 -10.24
N LEU A 261 2.28 9.55 -9.62
CA LEU A 261 1.22 9.17 -8.68
C LEU A 261 -0.17 9.68 -9.06
N LEU A 262 -0.28 10.90 -9.60
CA LEU A 262 -1.60 11.53 -9.79
C LEU A 262 -2.11 11.41 -11.23
N LEU A 263 -1.21 11.48 -12.19
CA LEU A 263 -1.54 11.50 -13.63
C LEU A 263 -1.27 10.16 -14.31
N ALA A 264 -0.51 9.26 -13.67
CA ALA A 264 -0.30 7.90 -14.17
C ALA A 264 -1.62 7.13 -14.22
N SER A 265 -1.76 6.31 -15.25
CA SER A 265 -2.92 5.46 -15.49
C SER A 265 -2.53 3.99 -15.32
N ALA A 266 -3.15 3.32 -14.34
CA ALA A 266 -2.97 1.89 -14.11
C ALA A 266 -4.33 1.25 -13.83
N ARG A 267 -4.85 0.49 -14.81
CA ARG A 267 -6.11 -0.26 -14.69
C ARG A 267 -5.80 -1.65 -14.19
N VAL A 268 -5.70 -1.81 -12.87
CA VAL A 268 -5.24 -3.04 -12.24
C VAL A 268 -6.42 -3.88 -11.78
N ARG A 269 -6.35 -5.21 -12.02
CA ARG A 269 -7.29 -6.22 -11.52
C ARG A 269 -6.71 -6.95 -10.32
N PRO A 270 -7.54 -7.33 -9.33
CA PRO A 270 -7.13 -8.10 -8.16
C PRO A 270 -7.22 -9.62 -8.43
N ALA A 271 -6.63 -10.12 -9.54
CA ALA A 271 -6.83 -11.51 -9.97
C ALA A 271 -6.38 -12.51 -8.89
N GLY A 272 -5.23 -12.30 -8.26
CA GLY A 272 -4.75 -13.18 -7.20
C GLY A 272 -5.64 -13.20 -5.95
N LEU A 273 -6.29 -12.09 -5.59
CA LEU A 273 -7.27 -12.07 -4.50
C LEU A 273 -8.57 -12.78 -4.90
N GLU A 274 -9.09 -12.52 -6.11
CA GLU A 274 -10.31 -13.17 -6.62
C GLU A 274 -10.12 -14.68 -6.72
N ASP A 275 -9.03 -15.15 -7.31
CA ASP A 275 -8.71 -16.57 -7.48
C ASP A 275 -8.50 -17.30 -6.15
N SER A 276 -8.04 -16.58 -5.11
CA SER A 276 -7.87 -17.14 -3.76
C SER A 276 -9.15 -17.13 -2.92
N GLY A 277 -10.28 -16.68 -3.48
CA GLY A 277 -11.57 -16.63 -2.80
C GLY A 277 -11.71 -15.47 -1.80
N PHE A 278 -10.97 -14.38 -1.97
CA PHE A 278 -11.14 -13.19 -1.14
C PHE A 278 -12.43 -12.46 -1.49
N GLU A 279 -13.25 -12.18 -0.49
CA GLU A 279 -14.51 -11.44 -0.64
C GLU A 279 -14.32 -9.97 -0.25
N PHE A 280 -14.45 -9.07 -1.22
CA PHE A 280 -14.40 -7.63 -0.99
C PHE A 280 -15.68 -7.13 -0.28
N ARG A 281 -15.52 -6.31 0.75
CA ARG A 281 -16.63 -5.59 1.37
C ARG A 281 -17.02 -4.35 0.59
N SER A 282 -16.06 -3.77 -0.11
CA SER A 282 -16.17 -2.51 -0.83
C SER A 282 -15.81 -2.68 -2.31
N PRO A 283 -16.60 -3.43 -3.11
CA PRO A 283 -16.26 -3.71 -4.50
C PRO A 283 -16.57 -2.54 -5.46
N ASP A 284 -17.54 -1.68 -5.12
CA ASP A 284 -18.03 -0.57 -5.93
C ASP A 284 -17.68 0.79 -5.32
N LEU A 285 -17.16 1.70 -6.16
CA LEU A 285 -16.69 3.01 -5.72
C LEU A 285 -17.82 3.90 -5.15
N ALA A 286 -18.96 3.96 -5.80
CA ALA A 286 -20.00 4.94 -5.46
C ALA A 286 -20.65 4.63 -4.10
N SER A 287 -20.97 3.36 -3.88
CA SER A 287 -21.47 2.86 -2.60
C SER A 287 -20.42 3.03 -1.50
N THR A 288 -19.17 2.63 -1.79
CA THR A 288 -18.05 2.71 -0.85
C THR A 288 -17.77 4.15 -0.39
N ILE A 289 -17.68 5.11 -1.31
CA ILE A 289 -17.45 6.51 -0.94
C ILE A 289 -18.59 7.04 -0.07
N THR A 290 -19.84 6.68 -0.39
CA THR A 290 -21.00 7.07 0.40
C THR A 290 -20.92 6.48 1.81
N GLU A 291 -20.58 5.21 1.93
CA GLU A 291 -20.44 4.53 3.22
C GLU A 291 -19.28 5.11 4.06
N LEU A 292 -18.11 5.31 3.46
CA LEU A 292 -16.94 5.88 4.14
C LEU A 292 -17.20 7.27 4.72
N LEU A 293 -18.13 8.02 4.14
CA LEU A 293 -18.46 9.40 4.54
C LEU A 293 -19.76 9.51 5.34
N SER A 294 -20.45 8.40 5.60
CA SER A 294 -21.69 8.39 6.37
C SER A 294 -21.43 8.75 7.83
N PRO A 295 -22.29 9.61 8.45
CA PRO A 295 -22.21 9.90 9.88
C PRO A 295 -22.46 8.64 10.70
N GLY A 296 -21.61 8.37 11.68
CA GLY A 296 -21.79 7.25 12.62
C GLY A 296 -20.88 6.04 12.42
N ARG A 297 -19.99 6.03 11.44
CA ARG A 297 -18.97 4.98 11.35
C ARG A 297 -17.95 5.16 12.50
N PRO A 298 -17.65 4.11 13.30
CA PRO A 298 -16.55 4.20 14.26
C PRO A 298 -15.26 4.50 13.49
N ARG A 299 -14.51 5.48 13.95
CA ARG A 299 -13.18 5.78 13.41
C ARG A 299 -12.26 4.61 13.75
N SER A 300 -11.68 4.01 12.75
CA SER A 300 -10.71 2.91 12.86
C SER A 300 -9.36 3.42 13.36
#